data_e010fe02bd926813174f01530da6331c
#
_entry.id   e010fe02bd926813174f01530da6331c
#
_cell.length_a   1.000
_cell.length_b   1.000
_cell.length_c   1.000
_cell.angle_alpha   90.00
_cell.angle_beta   90.00
_cell.angle_gamma   90.00
#
_symmetry.space_group_name_H-M   'P 1'
#
loop_
_entity.id
_entity.type
_entity.pdbx_description
1 polymer ?
#
loop_
_entity_poly.entity_id
_entity_poly.type
_entity_poly.pdbx_seq_one_letter_code
_entity_poly.pdbx_strand_id
1 'polypeptide(L)'
;VVAGIENWNIAFEEAGFINAVVAKIQPEDAEWDAADYDYNVVRWSSEPDGSLLGIGPSVSNPLTGEIISGDVVNKLLAIKLGYNYRKLYGYTEDNDPLMQYITNLTLHEVGHVLGLRHNFRGSYLYSPAEIHDKNITGNTLMSSVMDYDPINIAPEGTEQGIYFSTVPGVYDKWAIKFGYTPNLSDEERTELLRQSVKRELTFGTDDDAMSYPGNNIDPRTKRYDMSNDPISYAEDIVKIVDQKINELPEIFSDEEGFNNYTNSFYRLFRTKGRFL
;
A
#
# COMPACT_ATOMS: atom_id res chain seq x y z
N VAL A 1 0.24 12.36 3.20
CA VAL A 1 1.70 12.16 3.38
C VAL A 1 2.04 12.07 4.87
N VAL A 2 1.78 13.12 5.68
CA VAL A 2 2.10 13.08 7.13
C VAL A 2 1.55 11.83 7.80
N ALA A 3 0.27 11.52 7.62
CA ALA A 3 -0.34 10.30 8.18
C ALA A 3 0.37 9.02 7.70
N GLY A 4 0.79 8.94 6.43
CA GLY A 4 1.52 7.78 5.91
C GLY A 4 2.91 7.59 6.52
N ILE A 5 3.51 8.67 7.04
CA ILE A 5 4.77 8.62 7.79
C ILE A 5 4.49 8.23 9.25
N GLU A 6 3.62 8.98 9.93
CA GLU A 6 3.45 8.88 11.38
C GLU A 6 2.67 7.64 11.82
N ASN A 7 1.84 7.06 10.93
CA ASN A 7 1.10 5.83 11.26
C ASN A 7 2.02 4.62 11.51
N TRP A 8 3.29 4.67 11.10
CA TRP A 8 4.27 3.67 11.51
C TRP A 8 4.51 3.62 13.01
N ASN A 9 4.21 4.70 13.74
CA ASN A 9 4.27 4.69 15.21
C ASN A 9 3.39 3.60 15.83
N ILE A 10 2.28 3.23 15.18
CA ILE A 10 1.42 2.10 15.61
C ILE A 10 2.23 0.79 15.71
N ALA A 11 3.12 0.55 14.75
CA ALA A 11 3.99 -0.63 14.79
C ALA A 11 5.15 -0.48 15.78
N PHE A 12 5.71 0.72 15.89
CA PHE A 12 6.80 1.00 16.81
C PHE A 12 6.35 1.00 18.28
N GLU A 13 5.13 1.41 18.59
CA GLU A 13 4.56 1.34 19.94
C GLU A 13 4.45 -0.13 20.42
N GLU A 14 4.09 -1.07 19.55
CA GLU A 14 4.10 -2.50 19.86
C GLU A 14 5.53 -3.06 20.09
N ALA A 15 6.54 -2.39 19.54
CA ALA A 15 7.96 -2.69 19.78
C ALA A 15 8.54 -1.95 20.99
N GLY A 16 7.74 -1.13 21.69
CA GLY A 16 8.11 -0.43 22.91
C GLY A 16 8.66 1.00 22.72
N PHE A 17 8.50 1.57 21.53
CA PHE A 17 8.93 2.95 21.24
C PHE A 17 7.76 3.93 21.35
N ILE A 18 8.06 5.18 21.66
CA ILE A 18 7.09 6.28 21.67
C ILE A 18 7.61 7.36 20.72
N ASN A 19 6.77 7.81 19.78
CA ASN A 19 7.13 8.82 18.78
C ASN A 19 8.43 8.46 18.02
N ALA A 20 8.54 7.22 17.57
CA ALA A 20 9.71 6.73 16.83
C ALA A 20 9.88 7.45 15.49
N VAL A 21 8.77 7.82 14.85
CA VAL A 21 8.73 8.50 13.56
C VAL A 21 7.94 9.79 13.69
N VAL A 22 8.53 10.91 13.28
CA VAL A 22 7.91 12.24 13.34
C VAL A 22 8.06 12.93 11.99
N ALA A 23 6.93 13.31 11.39
CA ALA A 23 6.91 14.07 10.15
C ALA A 23 7.08 15.57 10.44
N LYS A 24 7.94 16.24 9.65
CA LYS A 24 8.12 17.68 9.68
C LYS A 24 8.02 18.24 8.28
N ILE A 25 7.37 19.38 8.13
CA ILE A 25 7.35 20.11 6.86
C ILE A 25 8.67 20.87 6.75
N GLN A 26 9.34 20.75 5.59
CA GLN A 26 10.54 21.53 5.31
C GLN A 26 10.21 23.04 5.39
N PRO A 27 10.94 23.83 6.16
CA PRO A 27 10.77 25.28 6.18
C PRO A 27 11.05 25.89 4.80
N GLU A 28 10.35 27.00 4.46
CA GLU A 28 10.56 27.69 3.18
C GLU A 28 11.96 28.30 3.06
N ASP A 29 12.58 28.62 4.19
CA ASP A 29 13.93 29.19 4.30
C ASP A 29 15.00 28.13 4.64
N ALA A 30 14.72 26.85 4.45
CA ALA A 30 15.69 25.78 4.69
C ALA A 30 16.89 25.91 3.75
N GLU A 31 18.09 25.92 4.34
CA GLU A 31 19.37 25.99 3.60
C GLU A 31 19.89 24.61 3.14
N TRP A 32 19.11 23.54 3.31
CA TRP A 32 19.44 22.17 2.92
C TRP A 32 18.55 21.67 1.76
N ASP A 33 19.08 20.79 0.94
CA ASP A 33 18.41 20.17 -0.19
C ASP A 33 17.89 18.76 0.16
N ALA A 34 16.85 18.32 -0.55
CA ALA A 34 16.31 16.96 -0.39
C ALA A 34 17.33 15.83 -0.72
N ALA A 35 18.42 16.16 -1.40
CA ALA A 35 19.52 15.23 -1.66
C ALA A 35 20.58 15.19 -0.56
N ASP A 36 20.42 15.98 0.50
CA ASP A 36 21.33 15.99 1.63
C ASP A 36 21.11 14.73 2.50
N TYR A 37 22.17 13.95 2.67
CA TYR A 37 22.13 12.69 3.43
C TYR A 37 21.83 12.83 4.92
N ASP A 38 21.91 14.04 5.47
CA ASP A 38 21.58 14.28 6.89
C ASP A 38 20.07 14.28 7.15
N TYR A 39 19.25 14.20 6.10
CA TYR A 39 17.79 14.23 6.20
C TYR A 39 17.13 13.02 5.54
N ASN A 40 16.15 12.44 6.24
CA ASN A 40 15.19 11.53 5.61
C ASN A 40 14.07 12.38 5.02
N VAL A 41 13.77 12.21 3.75
CA VAL A 41 12.82 13.07 3.05
C VAL A 41 11.70 12.29 2.37
N VAL A 42 10.52 12.92 2.31
CA VAL A 42 9.41 12.49 1.46
C VAL A 42 9.07 13.65 0.55
N ARG A 43 9.23 13.46 -0.75
CA ARG A 43 9.06 14.52 -1.76
C ARG A 43 8.17 14.10 -2.91
N TRP A 44 7.66 15.07 -3.64
CA TRP A 44 6.90 14.88 -4.86
C TRP A 44 7.78 15.07 -6.09
N SER A 45 7.60 14.21 -7.09
CA SER A 45 8.22 14.36 -8.40
C SER A 45 7.15 14.63 -9.46
N SER A 46 7.40 15.64 -10.29
CA SER A 46 6.53 16.04 -11.41
C SER A 46 6.88 15.33 -12.72
N GLU A 47 7.83 14.39 -12.71
CA GLU A 47 8.20 13.65 -13.92
C GLU A 47 6.96 12.97 -14.53
N PRO A 48 6.64 13.27 -15.81
CA PRO A 48 5.44 12.76 -16.45
C PRO A 48 5.55 11.27 -16.80
N ASP A 49 6.76 10.76 -16.97
CA ASP A 49 7.04 9.41 -17.42
C ASP A 49 7.54 8.55 -16.26
N GLY A 50 6.95 7.39 -16.09
CA GLY A 50 7.37 6.39 -15.12
C GLY A 50 6.30 5.35 -14.86
N SER A 51 6.70 4.10 -14.79
CA SER A 51 5.83 2.98 -14.40
C SER A 51 5.59 2.92 -12.90
N LEU A 52 6.42 3.62 -12.11
CA LEU A 52 6.36 3.65 -10.65
C LEU A 52 5.56 4.87 -10.18
N LEU A 53 4.73 4.68 -9.16
CA LEU A 53 3.94 5.74 -8.52
C LEU A 53 4.63 6.30 -7.27
N GLY A 54 5.49 5.50 -6.67
CA GLY A 54 6.39 5.84 -5.58
C GLY A 54 7.68 5.03 -5.63
N ILE A 55 8.66 5.42 -4.85
CA ILE A 55 9.87 4.68 -4.56
C ILE A 55 10.45 5.15 -3.22
N GLY A 56 10.87 4.22 -2.37
CA GLY A 56 11.43 4.48 -1.04
C GLY A 56 12.82 3.88 -0.83
N PRO A 57 13.86 4.34 -1.54
CA PRO A 57 15.22 3.85 -1.30
C PRO A 57 15.75 4.33 0.05
N SER A 58 16.61 3.51 0.64
CA SER A 58 17.38 3.89 1.83
C SER A 58 18.83 3.48 1.69
N VAL A 59 19.69 4.18 2.40
CA VAL A 59 21.10 3.86 2.57
C VAL A 59 21.33 3.50 4.03
N SER A 60 21.85 2.31 4.27
CA SER A 60 22.10 1.82 5.62
C SER A 60 23.57 1.50 5.83
N ASN A 61 24.03 1.69 7.05
CA ASN A 61 25.35 1.23 7.48
C ASN A 61 25.35 -0.30 7.60
N PRO A 62 26.13 -1.04 6.79
CA PRO A 62 26.11 -2.50 6.78
C PRO A 62 26.65 -3.13 8.08
N LEU A 63 27.36 -2.36 8.92
CA LEU A 63 27.91 -2.84 10.18
C LEU A 63 26.95 -2.69 11.35
N THR A 64 26.09 -1.69 11.33
CA THR A 64 25.22 -1.33 12.45
C THR A 64 23.73 -1.50 12.14
N GLY A 65 23.36 -1.51 10.85
CA GLY A 65 21.95 -1.46 10.40
C GLY A 65 21.33 -0.07 10.50
N GLU A 66 22.08 0.95 10.93
CA GLU A 66 21.60 2.33 11.00
C GLU A 66 21.17 2.82 9.62
N ILE A 67 19.96 3.37 9.52
CA ILE A 67 19.49 4.05 8.32
C ILE A 67 20.13 5.42 8.27
N ILE A 68 21.05 5.63 7.33
CA ILE A 68 21.78 6.89 7.16
C ILE A 68 20.89 7.91 6.43
N SER A 69 20.18 7.48 5.40
CA SER A 69 19.30 8.32 4.60
C SER A 69 18.18 7.51 4.00
N GLY A 70 16.97 8.08 4.00
CA GLY A 70 15.80 7.59 3.28
C GLY A 70 15.25 8.70 2.38
N ASP A 71 15.04 8.41 1.09
CA ASP A 71 14.50 9.37 0.11
C ASP A 71 13.26 8.79 -0.57
N VAL A 72 12.09 9.05 0.02
CA VAL A 72 10.81 8.66 -0.57
C VAL A 72 10.39 9.66 -1.63
N VAL A 73 10.19 9.18 -2.85
CA VAL A 73 9.70 9.99 -3.97
C VAL A 73 8.32 9.53 -4.39
N ASN A 74 7.31 10.33 -4.13
CA ASN A 74 5.96 10.13 -4.63
C ASN A 74 5.76 10.86 -5.96
N LYS A 75 5.13 10.23 -6.95
CA LYS A 75 4.84 10.85 -8.24
C LYS A 75 3.51 11.60 -8.20
N LEU A 76 3.46 12.79 -8.80
CA LEU A 76 2.19 13.55 -8.96
C LEU A 76 1.12 12.77 -9.74
N LEU A 77 1.53 11.78 -10.52
CA LEU A 77 0.61 10.84 -11.18
C LEU A 77 -0.28 10.09 -10.17
N ALA A 78 0.21 9.82 -8.96
CA ALA A 78 -0.58 9.20 -7.90
C ALA A 78 -1.77 10.06 -7.47
N ILE A 79 -1.58 11.39 -7.38
CA ILE A 79 -2.66 12.33 -7.09
C ILE A 79 -3.71 12.29 -8.19
N LYS A 80 -3.28 12.31 -9.46
CA LYS A 80 -4.20 12.22 -10.61
C LYS A 80 -5.00 10.91 -10.58
N LEU A 81 -4.35 9.81 -10.22
CA LEU A 81 -5.02 8.52 -10.08
C LEU A 81 -6.07 8.54 -8.95
N GLY A 82 -5.75 9.11 -7.81
CA GLY A 82 -6.66 9.26 -6.68
C GLY A 82 -7.89 10.12 -7.03
N TYR A 83 -7.70 11.21 -7.78
CA TYR A 83 -8.84 12.00 -8.30
C TYR A 83 -9.73 11.19 -9.24
N ASN A 84 -9.16 10.32 -10.09
CA ASN A 84 -9.96 9.43 -10.92
C ASN A 84 -10.74 8.41 -10.07
N TYR A 85 -10.19 7.92 -8.98
CA TYR A 85 -10.91 7.05 -8.04
C TYR A 85 -12.12 7.76 -7.43
N ARG A 86 -11.97 9.03 -6.99
CA ARG A 86 -13.10 9.84 -6.52
C ARG A 86 -14.21 9.95 -7.58
N LYS A 87 -13.86 10.20 -8.84
CA LYS A 87 -14.84 10.30 -9.94
C LYS A 87 -15.53 8.96 -10.23
N LEU A 88 -14.79 7.87 -10.24
CA LEU A 88 -15.31 6.55 -10.58
C LEU A 88 -16.16 5.92 -9.47
N TYR A 89 -15.76 6.11 -8.22
CA TYR A 89 -16.32 5.36 -7.09
C TYR A 89 -17.01 6.23 -6.04
N GLY A 90 -16.93 7.55 -6.21
CA GLY A 90 -17.44 8.48 -5.22
C GLY A 90 -16.52 8.63 -4.00
N TYR A 91 -16.91 9.52 -3.10
CA TYR A 91 -16.22 9.71 -1.82
C TYR A 91 -17.12 10.46 -0.83
N THR A 92 -16.78 10.34 0.44
CA THR A 92 -17.28 11.15 1.54
C THR A 92 -16.09 11.78 2.27
N GLU A 93 -16.33 12.72 3.18
CA GLU A 93 -15.27 13.33 3.99
C GLU A 93 -14.52 12.26 4.82
N ASP A 94 -15.25 11.27 5.34
CA ASP A 94 -14.70 10.19 6.19
C ASP A 94 -14.21 8.97 5.40
N ASN A 95 -14.49 8.91 4.10
CA ASN A 95 -14.11 7.76 3.25
C ASN A 95 -13.72 8.24 1.85
N ASP A 96 -12.49 8.70 1.71
CA ASP A 96 -11.96 9.33 0.51
C ASP A 96 -10.85 8.49 -0.12
N PRO A 97 -11.08 7.89 -1.31
CA PRO A 97 -10.10 7.04 -1.96
C PRO A 97 -8.80 7.78 -2.34
N LEU A 98 -8.85 9.08 -2.62
CA LEU A 98 -7.64 9.86 -2.89
C LEU A 98 -6.77 9.97 -1.65
N MET A 99 -7.37 10.35 -0.51
CA MET A 99 -6.61 10.53 0.73
C MET A 99 -6.08 9.21 1.25
N GLN A 100 -6.87 8.15 1.18
CA GLN A 100 -6.43 6.82 1.57
C GLN A 100 -5.31 6.31 0.66
N TYR A 101 -5.43 6.48 -0.66
CA TYR A 101 -4.42 6.06 -1.61
C TYR A 101 -3.06 6.75 -1.39
N ILE A 102 -3.04 8.08 -1.19
CA ILE A 102 -1.81 8.82 -0.92
C ILE A 102 -1.21 8.41 0.44
N THR A 103 -2.05 8.15 1.44
CA THR A 103 -1.59 7.67 2.75
C THR A 103 -0.99 6.28 2.62
N ASN A 104 -1.66 5.35 1.92
CA ASN A 104 -1.20 4.00 1.65
C ASN A 104 0.13 3.99 0.88
N LEU A 105 0.23 4.75 -0.22
CA LEU A 105 1.46 4.84 -1.00
C LEU A 105 2.63 5.34 -0.13
N THR A 106 2.42 6.42 0.63
CA THR A 106 3.48 6.96 1.50
C THR A 106 3.86 5.97 2.60
N LEU A 107 2.87 5.29 3.19
CA LEU A 107 3.08 4.26 4.22
C LEU A 107 3.92 3.10 3.65
N HIS A 108 3.62 2.64 2.43
CA HIS A 108 4.37 1.61 1.72
C HIS A 108 5.83 2.02 1.48
N GLU A 109 6.06 3.20 0.90
CA GLU A 109 7.41 3.65 0.58
C GLU A 109 8.26 3.91 1.84
N VAL A 110 7.65 4.41 2.91
CA VAL A 110 8.31 4.53 4.23
C VAL A 110 8.65 3.15 4.79
N GLY A 111 7.79 2.14 4.56
CA GLY A 111 8.09 0.74 4.91
C GLY A 111 9.39 0.24 4.28
N HIS A 112 9.65 0.59 3.01
CA HIS A 112 10.93 0.28 2.36
C HIS A 112 12.12 0.99 3.02
N VAL A 113 11.97 2.24 3.40
CA VAL A 113 13.00 2.97 4.15
C VAL A 113 13.30 2.30 5.49
N LEU A 114 12.26 1.76 6.15
CA LEU A 114 12.39 0.99 7.40
C LEU A 114 12.97 -0.42 7.19
N GLY A 115 13.33 -0.80 5.95
CA GLY A 115 13.99 -2.07 5.62
C GLY A 115 13.03 -3.20 5.29
N LEU A 116 11.73 -2.95 5.14
CA LEU A 116 10.77 -3.98 4.75
C LEU A 116 10.83 -4.22 3.24
N ARG A 117 10.75 -5.49 2.84
CA ARG A 117 10.54 -5.92 1.46
C ARG A 117 9.06 -6.05 1.18
N HIS A 118 8.68 -6.10 -0.11
CA HIS A 118 7.32 -6.48 -0.49
C HIS A 118 6.90 -7.78 0.19
N ASN A 119 5.63 -7.83 0.61
CA ASN A 119 4.98 -9.04 1.11
C ASN A 119 3.67 -9.28 0.36
N PHE A 120 3.75 -9.93 -0.81
CA PHE A 120 2.62 -10.27 -1.68
C PHE A 120 1.77 -11.45 -1.16
N ARG A 121 1.82 -11.72 0.13
CA ARG A 121 0.90 -12.61 0.85
C ARG A 121 0.06 -11.88 1.87
N GLY A 122 0.21 -10.57 1.94
CA GLY A 122 -0.55 -9.69 2.82
C GLY A 122 -2.04 -9.70 2.52
N SER A 123 -2.43 -9.91 1.26
CA SER A 123 -3.79 -9.93 0.76
C SER A 123 -4.70 -11.02 1.38
N TYR A 124 -4.13 -12.12 1.87
CA TYR A 124 -4.87 -13.30 2.36
C TYR A 124 -5.49 -13.16 3.76
N LEU A 125 -5.62 -11.95 4.29
CA LEU A 125 -6.09 -11.73 5.67
C LEU A 125 -7.59 -11.98 5.83
N TYR A 126 -8.41 -11.34 5.01
CA TYR A 126 -9.87 -11.32 5.12
C TYR A 126 -10.57 -12.11 4.00
N SER A 127 -11.80 -12.54 4.25
CA SER A 127 -12.68 -13.06 3.19
C SER A 127 -13.26 -11.92 2.34
N PRO A 128 -13.84 -12.21 1.14
CA PRO A 128 -14.47 -11.19 0.31
C PRO A 128 -15.60 -10.43 1.00
N ALA A 129 -16.30 -11.06 1.93
CA ALA A 129 -17.35 -10.40 2.71
C ALA A 129 -16.80 -9.50 3.82
N GLU A 130 -15.71 -9.92 4.46
CA GLU A 130 -15.09 -9.20 5.59
C GLU A 130 -14.36 -7.92 5.15
N ILE A 131 -13.76 -7.90 3.96
CA ILE A 131 -12.97 -6.75 3.48
C ILE A 131 -13.79 -5.46 3.30
N HIS A 132 -15.11 -5.55 3.25
CA HIS A 132 -16.01 -4.40 3.15
C HIS A 132 -16.59 -3.96 4.50
N ASP A 133 -16.42 -4.74 5.57
CA ASP A 133 -16.90 -4.41 6.91
C ASP A 133 -15.84 -3.64 7.70
N LYS A 134 -16.09 -2.33 7.89
CA LYS A 134 -15.19 -1.44 8.66
C LYS A 134 -15.02 -1.87 10.12
N ASN A 135 -15.98 -2.60 10.71
CA ASN A 135 -15.86 -3.08 12.08
C ASN A 135 -14.86 -4.24 12.19
N ILE A 136 -14.64 -4.96 11.09
CA ILE A 136 -13.67 -6.06 10.99
C ILE A 136 -12.31 -5.52 10.55
N THR A 137 -12.27 -4.76 9.46
CA THR A 137 -11.03 -4.29 8.84
C THR A 137 -10.39 -3.11 9.57
N GLY A 138 -11.20 -2.30 10.27
CA GLY A 138 -10.72 -1.03 10.81
C GLY A 138 -10.14 -0.16 9.69
N ASN A 139 -8.85 0.08 9.74
CA ASN A 139 -8.11 0.89 8.77
C ASN A 139 -7.08 0.10 7.95
N THR A 140 -7.17 -1.24 7.92
CA THR A 140 -6.28 -2.09 7.12
C THR A 140 -7.03 -3.21 6.41
N LEU A 141 -6.73 -3.45 5.15
CA LEU A 141 -7.33 -4.49 4.31
C LEU A 141 -6.46 -5.74 4.21
N MET A 142 -5.19 -5.61 4.60
CA MET A 142 -4.16 -6.62 4.40
C MET A 142 -3.34 -6.83 5.67
N SER A 143 -2.65 -7.96 5.76
CA SER A 143 -1.72 -8.20 6.87
C SER A 143 -0.45 -7.34 6.75
N SER A 144 -0.12 -6.85 5.57
CA SER A 144 1.05 -6.01 5.31
C SER A 144 0.72 -4.92 4.28
N VAL A 145 1.12 -3.69 4.57
CA VAL A 145 1.08 -2.56 3.62
C VAL A 145 2.20 -2.65 2.57
N MET A 146 3.06 -3.65 2.68
CA MET A 146 4.10 -3.93 1.70
C MET A 146 3.59 -4.81 0.54
N ASP A 147 2.30 -5.11 0.49
CA ASP A 147 1.63 -5.68 -0.68
C ASP A 147 1.22 -4.58 -1.67
N TYR A 148 0.91 -4.96 -2.91
CA TYR A 148 0.33 -4.06 -3.91
C TYR A 148 -1.18 -4.26 -3.94
N ASP A 149 -1.88 -3.59 -3.02
CA ASP A 149 -3.32 -3.67 -2.94
C ASP A 149 -4.01 -2.99 -4.14
N PRO A 150 -5.00 -3.64 -4.76
CA PRO A 150 -5.92 -2.95 -5.64
C PRO A 150 -6.84 -2.05 -4.81
N ILE A 151 -7.50 -1.09 -5.46
CA ILE A 151 -8.56 -0.36 -4.78
C ILE A 151 -9.69 -1.33 -4.38
N ASN A 152 -10.10 -1.29 -3.12
CA ASN A 152 -11.19 -2.12 -2.59
C ASN A 152 -12.55 -1.50 -2.93
N ILE A 153 -13.28 -2.12 -3.85
CA ILE A 153 -14.60 -1.65 -4.29
C ILE A 153 -15.66 -2.66 -3.88
N ALA A 154 -16.63 -2.21 -3.12
CA ALA A 154 -17.74 -3.06 -2.68
C ALA A 154 -18.66 -3.41 -3.86
N PRO A 155 -19.12 -4.69 -3.95
CA PRO A 155 -20.16 -5.08 -4.87
C PRO A 155 -21.47 -4.32 -4.65
N GLU A 156 -22.31 -4.25 -5.69
CA GLU A 156 -23.63 -3.62 -5.59
C GLU A 156 -24.46 -4.21 -4.42
N GLY A 157 -25.05 -3.34 -3.63
CA GLY A 157 -25.83 -3.72 -2.45
C GLY A 157 -25.01 -3.96 -1.19
N THR A 158 -23.67 -3.87 -1.26
CA THR A 158 -22.76 -3.94 -0.10
C THR A 158 -22.30 -2.53 0.27
N GLU A 159 -22.27 -2.20 1.55
CA GLU A 159 -21.73 -0.92 2.03
C GLU A 159 -20.24 -0.82 1.70
N GLN A 160 -19.81 0.33 1.17
CA GLN A 160 -18.41 0.57 0.84
C GLN A 160 -17.58 0.73 2.11
N GLY A 161 -16.70 -0.23 2.38
CA GLY A 161 -15.65 -0.15 3.38
C GLY A 161 -14.55 0.85 3.01
N ILE A 162 -13.38 0.74 3.66
CA ILE A 162 -12.21 1.53 3.25
C ILE A 162 -11.73 1.11 1.87
N TYR A 163 -11.16 2.05 1.12
CA TYR A 163 -10.64 1.81 -0.23
C TYR A 163 -9.20 1.28 -0.23
N PHE A 164 -8.38 1.74 0.72
CA PHE A 164 -6.98 1.36 0.89
C PHE A 164 -6.60 1.29 2.36
N SER A 165 -5.64 0.44 2.69
CA SER A 165 -5.04 0.41 4.02
C SER A 165 -4.34 1.72 4.34
N THR A 166 -4.58 2.26 5.53
CA THR A 166 -3.95 3.51 5.98
C THR A 166 -3.10 3.36 7.24
N VAL A 167 -3.01 2.15 7.77
CA VAL A 167 -2.18 1.81 8.93
C VAL A 167 -1.42 0.50 8.67
N PRO A 168 -0.26 0.28 9.34
CA PRO A 168 0.49 -0.98 9.23
C PRO A 168 -0.37 -2.18 9.64
N GLY A 169 -0.28 -3.26 8.85
CA GLY A 169 -0.96 -4.51 9.15
C GLY A 169 -0.28 -5.33 10.26
N VAL A 170 -0.87 -6.46 10.59
CA VAL A 170 -0.38 -7.34 11.65
C VAL A 170 1.01 -7.90 11.35
N TYR A 171 1.32 -8.20 10.08
CA TYR A 171 2.65 -8.62 9.65
C TYR A 171 3.68 -7.49 9.84
N ASP A 172 3.34 -6.28 9.43
CA ASP A 172 4.23 -5.12 9.52
C ASP A 172 4.61 -4.84 10.98
N LYS A 173 3.65 -4.88 11.89
CA LYS A 173 3.85 -4.72 13.33
C LYS A 173 4.78 -5.79 13.89
N TRP A 174 4.56 -7.05 13.49
CA TRP A 174 5.42 -8.15 13.88
C TRP A 174 6.84 -7.98 13.33
N ALA A 175 6.98 -7.55 12.06
CA ALA A 175 8.28 -7.34 11.42
C ALA A 175 9.06 -6.18 12.07
N ILE A 176 8.39 -5.07 12.36
CA ILE A 176 8.99 -3.95 13.11
C ILE A 176 9.41 -4.39 14.52
N LYS A 177 8.55 -5.13 15.23
CA LYS A 177 8.90 -5.67 16.54
C LYS A 177 10.12 -6.58 16.49
N PHE A 178 10.20 -7.48 15.50
CA PHE A 178 11.34 -8.36 15.31
C PHE A 178 12.64 -7.61 14.99
N GLY A 179 12.55 -6.60 14.10
CA GLY A 179 13.72 -5.87 13.61
C GLY A 179 14.24 -4.78 14.56
N TYR A 180 13.34 -4.14 15.31
CA TYR A 180 13.65 -2.91 16.05
C TYR A 180 13.62 -3.05 17.57
N THR A 181 13.02 -4.10 18.15
CA THR A 181 13.06 -4.27 19.62
C THR A 181 14.51 -4.43 20.09
N PRO A 182 15.01 -3.50 20.94
CA PRO A 182 16.40 -3.54 21.39
C PRO A 182 16.63 -4.70 22.34
N ASN A 183 17.83 -5.29 22.28
CA ASN A 183 18.32 -6.30 23.24
C ASN A 183 17.45 -7.57 23.35
N LEU A 184 16.77 -7.99 22.27
CA LEU A 184 16.08 -9.27 22.26
C LEU A 184 17.06 -10.40 22.56
N SER A 185 16.75 -11.22 23.56
CA SER A 185 17.46 -12.47 23.80
C SER A 185 17.26 -13.47 22.65
N ASP A 186 18.09 -14.47 22.55
CA ASP A 186 17.95 -15.52 21.52
C ASP A 186 16.64 -16.31 21.69
N GLU A 187 16.16 -16.47 22.92
CA GLU A 187 14.89 -17.10 23.25
C GLU A 187 13.70 -16.27 22.77
N GLU A 188 13.69 -14.95 23.06
CA GLU A 188 12.64 -14.02 22.61
C GLU A 188 12.61 -13.91 21.09
N ARG A 189 13.77 -13.80 20.45
CA ARG A 189 13.90 -13.80 18.99
C ARG A 189 13.34 -15.09 18.37
N THR A 190 13.69 -16.23 18.96
CA THR A 190 13.20 -17.54 18.51
C THR A 190 11.68 -17.64 18.64
N GLU A 191 11.11 -17.13 19.74
CA GLU A 191 9.67 -17.14 19.95
C GLU A 191 8.94 -16.23 18.96
N LEU A 192 9.47 -15.06 18.66
CA LEU A 192 8.92 -14.20 17.59
C LEU A 192 8.97 -14.92 16.23
N LEU A 193 10.09 -15.58 15.89
CA LEU A 193 10.21 -16.33 14.64
C LEU A 193 9.24 -17.51 14.55
N ARG A 194 8.94 -18.20 15.64
CA ARG A 194 7.94 -19.27 15.65
C ARG A 194 6.54 -18.80 15.27
N GLN A 195 6.24 -17.51 15.44
CA GLN A 195 4.95 -16.96 15.06
C GLN A 195 4.79 -16.80 13.54
N SER A 196 5.89 -16.80 12.77
CA SER A 196 5.87 -16.61 11.30
C SER A 196 5.06 -17.67 10.53
N VAL A 197 4.75 -18.81 11.18
CA VAL A 197 3.89 -19.86 10.60
C VAL A 197 2.39 -19.54 10.69
N LYS A 198 2.01 -18.51 11.45
CA LYS A 198 0.63 -18.06 11.51
C LYS A 198 0.21 -17.50 10.16
N ARG A 199 -1.05 -17.72 9.78
CA ARG A 199 -1.57 -17.30 8.48
C ARG A 199 -1.39 -15.80 8.23
N GLU A 200 -1.69 -14.98 9.23
CA GLU A 200 -1.61 -13.53 9.18
C GLU A 200 -0.16 -12.99 9.14
N LEU A 201 0.83 -13.83 9.38
CA LEU A 201 2.25 -13.50 9.38
C LEU A 201 3.03 -14.16 8.24
N THR A 202 2.33 -14.76 7.28
CA THR A 202 2.99 -15.37 6.12
C THR A 202 3.65 -14.32 5.24
N PHE A 203 4.76 -14.73 4.61
CA PHE A 203 5.59 -13.88 3.77
C PHE A 203 5.79 -14.50 2.39
N GLY A 204 5.74 -13.70 1.36
CA GLY A 204 6.12 -14.04 -0.01
C GLY A 204 6.45 -12.75 -0.75
N THR A 205 7.58 -12.71 -1.44
CA THR A 205 8.16 -11.49 -1.98
C THR A 205 8.27 -11.53 -3.51
N ASP A 206 9.00 -10.57 -4.09
CA ASP A 206 9.17 -10.42 -5.54
C ASP A 206 9.66 -11.71 -6.21
N ASP A 207 10.59 -12.43 -5.57
CA ASP A 207 11.13 -13.68 -6.10
C ASP A 207 10.06 -14.79 -6.22
N ASP A 208 9.04 -14.74 -5.36
CA ASP A 208 7.92 -15.69 -5.35
C ASP A 208 6.79 -15.27 -6.30
N ALA A 209 6.69 -13.97 -6.62
CA ALA A 209 5.62 -13.37 -7.42
C ALA A 209 6.00 -13.09 -8.89
N MET A 210 7.27 -13.26 -9.28
CA MET A 210 7.74 -12.93 -10.63
C MET A 210 7.37 -13.98 -11.66
N SER A 211 6.91 -13.54 -12.84
CA SER A 211 6.48 -14.39 -13.96
C SER A 211 7.63 -14.85 -14.88
N TYR A 212 8.84 -15.05 -14.36
CA TYR A 212 9.94 -15.58 -15.15
C TYR A 212 9.96 -17.11 -15.14
N PRO A 213 10.39 -17.76 -16.22
CA PRO A 213 10.55 -19.20 -16.26
C PRO A 213 11.48 -19.68 -15.13
N GLY A 214 10.97 -20.57 -14.26
CA GLY A 214 11.71 -21.10 -13.12
C GLY A 214 11.48 -20.38 -11.79
N ASN A 215 10.86 -19.22 -11.81
CA ASN A 215 10.39 -18.49 -10.62
C ASN A 215 8.86 -18.51 -10.60
N ASN A 216 8.24 -17.96 -9.55
CA ASN A 216 6.79 -17.89 -9.48
C ASN A 216 6.11 -19.22 -9.19
N ILE A 217 6.59 -19.88 -8.18
CA ILE A 217 6.15 -21.24 -7.84
C ILE A 217 4.94 -21.22 -6.91
N ASP A 218 4.75 -20.14 -6.13
CA ASP A 218 3.64 -20.04 -5.19
C ASP A 218 2.47 -19.23 -5.76
N PRO A 219 1.36 -19.88 -6.16
CA PRO A 219 0.19 -19.19 -6.71
C PRO A 219 -0.53 -18.29 -5.68
N ARG A 220 -0.16 -18.40 -4.39
CA ARG A 220 -0.70 -17.56 -3.32
C ARG A 220 0.08 -16.26 -3.15
N THR A 221 1.18 -16.07 -3.89
CA THR A 221 2.00 -14.86 -3.84
C THR A 221 1.74 -14.08 -5.12
N LYS A 222 0.76 -13.19 -5.08
CA LYS A 222 0.26 -12.41 -6.22
C LYS A 222 0.30 -10.94 -5.91
N ARG A 223 0.50 -10.14 -6.94
CA ARG A 223 0.35 -8.68 -6.91
C ARG A 223 -1.04 -8.30 -7.39
N TYR A 224 -1.66 -7.34 -6.72
CA TYR A 224 -2.96 -6.78 -7.09
C TYR A 224 -4.13 -7.76 -6.93
N ASP A 225 -4.00 -8.75 -6.06
CA ASP A 225 -5.10 -9.56 -5.55
C ASP A 225 -5.55 -9.07 -4.17
N MET A 226 -6.66 -9.59 -3.70
CA MET A 226 -7.18 -9.30 -2.38
C MET A 226 -8.05 -10.46 -1.91
N SER A 227 -8.14 -10.62 -0.59
CA SER A 227 -8.95 -11.63 0.06
C SER A 227 -8.32 -13.03 0.08
N ASN A 228 -8.78 -13.82 1.05
CA ASN A 228 -8.38 -15.22 1.19
C ASN A 228 -9.12 -16.16 0.22
N ASP A 229 -10.05 -15.63 -0.55
CA ASP A 229 -10.67 -16.24 -1.72
C ASP A 229 -10.50 -15.32 -2.92
N PRO A 230 -9.31 -15.31 -3.57
CA PRO A 230 -9.01 -14.43 -4.67
C PRO A 230 -9.86 -14.71 -5.92
N ILE A 231 -10.46 -15.90 -6.04
CA ILE A 231 -11.32 -16.23 -7.18
C ILE A 231 -12.66 -15.51 -7.03
N SER A 232 -13.33 -15.65 -5.91
CA SER A 232 -14.60 -14.95 -5.65
C SER A 232 -14.39 -13.42 -5.70
N TYR A 233 -13.29 -12.90 -5.15
CA TYR A 233 -12.94 -11.49 -5.26
C TYR A 233 -12.76 -11.06 -6.72
N ALA A 234 -12.04 -11.84 -7.53
CA ALA A 234 -11.83 -11.56 -8.95
C ALA A 234 -13.15 -11.51 -9.73
N GLU A 235 -14.07 -12.44 -9.49
CA GLU A 235 -15.39 -12.46 -10.11
C GLU A 235 -16.19 -11.20 -9.80
N ASP A 236 -16.14 -10.71 -8.58
CA ASP A 236 -16.83 -9.46 -8.18
C ASP A 236 -16.16 -8.24 -8.82
N ILE A 237 -14.83 -8.15 -8.84
CA ILE A 237 -14.12 -7.07 -9.52
C ILE A 237 -14.42 -7.04 -11.03
N VAL A 238 -14.51 -8.18 -11.70
CA VAL A 238 -14.87 -8.24 -13.13
C VAL A 238 -16.26 -7.66 -13.37
N LYS A 239 -17.26 -8.00 -12.54
CA LYS A 239 -18.63 -7.44 -12.63
C LYS A 239 -18.63 -5.92 -12.40
N ILE A 240 -17.94 -5.45 -11.36
CA ILE A 240 -17.81 -4.02 -11.03
C ILE A 240 -17.17 -3.26 -12.19
N VAL A 241 -16.09 -3.80 -12.76
CA VAL A 241 -15.40 -3.18 -13.90
C VAL A 241 -16.30 -3.08 -15.12
N ASP A 242 -17.06 -4.14 -15.46
CA ASP A 242 -17.99 -4.13 -16.58
C ASP A 242 -19.09 -3.08 -16.39
N GLN A 243 -19.63 -2.96 -15.19
CA GLN A 243 -20.60 -1.92 -14.84
C GLN A 243 -19.97 -0.52 -15.02
N LYS A 244 -18.78 -0.29 -14.44
CA LYS A 244 -18.10 1.02 -14.51
C LYS A 244 -17.71 1.42 -15.93
N ILE A 245 -17.31 0.49 -16.78
CA ILE A 245 -17.07 0.78 -18.21
C ILE A 245 -18.32 1.34 -18.89
N ASN A 246 -19.51 0.81 -18.58
CA ASN A 246 -20.77 1.31 -19.14
C ASN A 246 -21.16 2.69 -18.60
N GLU A 247 -20.75 3.04 -17.38
CA GLU A 247 -21.02 4.35 -16.75
C GLU A 247 -20.05 5.45 -17.21
N LEU A 248 -18.88 5.12 -17.80
CA LEU A 248 -17.84 6.08 -18.17
C LEU A 248 -18.34 7.26 -19.03
N PRO A 249 -19.26 7.09 -20.03
CA PRO A 249 -19.74 8.22 -20.82
C PRO A 249 -20.49 9.26 -20.00
N GLU A 250 -21.17 8.85 -18.94
CA GLU A 250 -21.90 9.75 -18.04
C GLU A 250 -20.95 10.42 -17.04
N ILE A 251 -19.98 9.65 -16.49
CA ILE A 251 -19.01 10.14 -15.52
C ILE A 251 -18.08 11.21 -16.13
N PHE A 252 -17.73 11.08 -17.41
CA PHE A 252 -16.80 11.95 -18.13
C PHE A 252 -17.49 12.65 -19.33
N SER A 253 -18.65 13.24 -19.09
CA SER A 253 -19.45 13.94 -20.12
C SER A 253 -19.01 15.37 -20.39
N ASP A 254 -18.09 15.93 -19.60
CA ASP A 254 -17.56 17.28 -19.72
C ASP A 254 -16.51 17.44 -20.85
N GLU A 255 -16.21 18.68 -21.26
CA GLU A 255 -15.28 18.97 -22.37
C GLU A 255 -13.84 18.49 -22.11
N GLU A 256 -13.42 18.36 -20.85
CA GLU A 256 -12.12 17.76 -20.46
C GLU A 256 -12.18 16.21 -20.41
N GLY A 257 -13.34 15.65 -20.63
CA GLY A 257 -13.68 14.25 -20.36
C GLY A 257 -12.96 13.24 -21.23
N PHE A 258 -12.65 13.54 -22.52
CA PHE A 258 -12.17 12.51 -23.44
C PHE A 258 -10.88 11.83 -23.01
N ASN A 259 -9.87 12.59 -22.57
CA ASN A 259 -8.62 12.02 -22.07
C ASN A 259 -8.83 11.24 -20.76
N ASN A 260 -9.68 11.75 -19.87
CA ASN A 260 -9.99 11.09 -18.61
C ASN A 260 -10.82 9.81 -18.85
N TYR A 261 -11.79 9.88 -19.78
CA TYR A 261 -12.54 8.71 -20.25
C TYR A 261 -11.60 7.62 -20.77
N THR A 262 -10.73 7.97 -21.74
CA THR A 262 -9.82 7.02 -22.36
C THR A 262 -8.85 6.39 -21.33
N ASN A 263 -8.29 7.21 -20.46
CA ASN A 263 -7.39 6.72 -19.41
C ASN A 263 -8.12 5.80 -18.41
N SER A 264 -9.36 6.16 -18.02
CA SER A 264 -10.16 5.35 -17.11
C SER A 264 -10.59 4.03 -17.76
N PHE A 265 -11.00 4.07 -19.04
CA PHE A 265 -11.32 2.87 -19.81
C PHE A 265 -10.13 1.91 -19.86
N TYR A 266 -8.93 2.39 -20.24
CA TYR A 266 -7.73 1.55 -20.27
C TYR A 266 -7.38 0.96 -18.90
N ARG A 267 -7.55 1.73 -17.83
CA ARG A 267 -7.27 1.25 -16.47
C ARG A 267 -8.25 0.16 -16.06
N LEU A 268 -9.54 0.36 -16.26
CA LEU A 268 -10.57 -0.62 -15.96
C LEU A 268 -10.37 -1.89 -16.81
N PHE A 269 -10.09 -1.73 -18.11
CA PHE A 269 -9.81 -2.86 -19.00
C PHE A 269 -8.56 -3.64 -18.55
N ARG A 270 -7.48 -2.97 -18.14
CA ARG A 270 -6.28 -3.63 -17.58
C ARG A 270 -6.57 -4.33 -16.26
N THR A 271 -7.40 -3.73 -15.40
CA THR A 271 -7.84 -4.37 -14.15
C THR A 271 -8.56 -5.67 -14.48
N LYS A 272 -9.55 -5.64 -15.37
CA LYS A 272 -10.23 -6.86 -15.83
C LYS A 272 -9.26 -7.92 -16.36
N GLY A 273 -8.31 -7.52 -17.21
CA GLY A 273 -7.32 -8.44 -17.80
C GLY A 273 -6.33 -9.04 -16.80
N ARG A 274 -6.23 -8.51 -15.58
CA ARG A 274 -5.42 -9.12 -14.52
C ARG A 274 -6.15 -10.26 -13.80
N PHE A 275 -7.48 -10.23 -13.82
CA PHE A 275 -8.34 -11.20 -13.14
C PHE A 275 -8.95 -12.25 -14.07
N LEU A 276 -8.74 -12.14 -15.37
CA LEU A 276 -9.09 -13.15 -16.38
C LEU A 276 -7.88 -14.00 -16.76
#